data_4ef4e01e1fb1589f9270e8351fbf4966
#
_entry.id   4ef4e01e1fb1589f9270e8351fbf4966
#
_cell.length_a   1.000
_cell.length_b   1.000
_cell.length_c   1.000
_cell.angle_alpha   90.00
_cell.angle_beta   90.00
_cell.angle_gamma   90.00
#
_symmetry.space_group_name_H-M   'P 1'
#
loop_
_entity.id
_entity.type
_entity.pdbx_description
1 polymer ?
#
loop_
_entity_poly.entity_id
_entity_poly.type
_entity_poly.pdbx_seq_one_letter_code
_entity_poly.pdbx_strand_id
1 'polypeptide(L)'
;MRLIFLDIDGVLNSATGKEPYISDMEVEKLKLLKKLISESGSSGVVITSDRRYSKIDMEHKTEAFDQFEIFIVGERRKPNPDDLEDNRGKQIMDYLSFSKEDIDRIVILDDNDDGISNLFEDEFILVNRFYGLNEEVYQKALEILK
;
A
#
# COMPACT_ATOMS: atom_id res chain seq x y z
N MET A 1 -6.49 -15.67 0.99
CA MET A 1 -5.73 -14.56 1.62
C MET A 1 -6.11 -13.25 0.97
N ARG A 2 -6.32 -12.22 1.75
CA ARG A 2 -6.61 -10.86 1.28
C ARG A 2 -5.42 -9.97 1.55
N LEU A 3 -5.02 -9.14 0.58
CA LEU A 3 -3.84 -8.29 0.69
C LEU A 3 -4.14 -6.84 0.32
N ILE A 4 -3.41 -5.93 0.96
CA ILE A 4 -3.43 -4.50 0.66
C ILE A 4 -2.08 -4.14 0.07
N PHE A 5 -2.07 -3.75 -1.21
CA PHE A 5 -0.87 -3.18 -1.85
C PHE A 5 -0.82 -1.71 -1.49
N LEU A 6 0.27 -1.27 -0.89
CA LEU A 6 0.32 0.00 -0.18
C LEU A 6 1.52 0.83 -0.59
N ASP A 7 1.26 2.02 -1.13
CA ASP A 7 2.24 3.08 -1.22
C ASP A 7 2.27 3.85 0.11
N ILE A 8 3.36 4.55 0.38
CA ILE A 8 3.54 5.29 1.63
C ILE A 8 3.36 6.77 1.43
N ASP A 9 4.21 7.39 0.58
CA ASP A 9 4.10 8.83 0.34
C ASP A 9 2.80 9.15 -0.40
N GLY A 10 2.05 10.10 0.14
CA GLY A 10 0.74 10.47 -0.39
C GLY A 10 -0.40 9.56 0.04
N VAL A 11 -0.12 8.46 0.77
CA VAL A 11 -1.14 7.55 1.32
C VAL A 11 -1.09 7.56 2.85
N LEU A 12 0.06 7.25 3.44
CA LEU A 12 0.24 7.27 4.90
C LEU A 12 0.79 8.59 5.42
N ASN A 13 1.07 9.52 4.53
CA ASN A 13 1.32 10.93 4.84
C ASN A 13 0.62 11.78 3.78
N SER A 14 0.45 13.06 4.05
CA SER A 14 -0.31 13.94 3.17
C SER A 14 0.14 15.38 3.31
N ALA A 15 -0.24 16.23 2.34
CA ALA A 15 0.04 17.65 2.37
C ALA A 15 -0.70 18.38 3.51
N THR A 16 -1.81 17.80 3.99
CA THR A 16 -2.57 18.31 5.14
C THR A 16 -2.20 17.62 6.44
N GLY A 17 -1.09 16.92 6.45
CA GLY A 17 -0.65 16.08 7.57
C GLY A 17 -0.62 16.84 8.89
N LYS A 18 -1.02 16.12 9.94
CA LYS A 18 -1.04 16.65 11.32
C LYS A 18 -0.23 15.73 12.20
N GLU A 19 0.56 16.33 13.11
CA GLU A 19 1.22 15.54 14.13
C GLU A 19 0.20 14.85 15.05
N PRO A 20 0.54 13.66 15.59
CA PRO A 20 1.88 13.06 15.61
C PRO A 20 2.21 12.20 14.36
N TYR A 21 3.50 12.07 14.11
CA TYR A 21 4.07 11.22 13.09
C TYR A 21 4.95 10.13 13.71
N ILE A 22 5.07 8.99 13.01
CA ILE A 22 6.06 7.97 13.29
C ILE A 22 6.71 7.63 11.96
N SER A 23 8.05 7.84 11.86
CA SER A 23 8.82 7.54 10.64
C SER A 23 8.21 8.18 9.38
N ASP A 24 7.87 9.45 9.47
CA ASP A 24 7.24 10.25 8.41
C ASP A 24 5.82 9.79 8.03
N MET A 25 5.21 8.90 8.79
CA MET A 25 3.83 8.47 8.59
C MET A 25 2.92 9.05 9.68
N GLU A 26 1.74 9.49 9.28
CA GLU A 26 0.76 10.05 10.21
C GLU A 26 0.14 8.95 11.05
N VAL A 27 0.16 9.11 12.37
CA VAL A 27 -0.38 8.11 13.31
C VAL A 27 -1.84 7.81 13.03
N GLU A 28 -2.65 8.83 12.69
CA GLU A 28 -4.06 8.61 12.38
C GLU A 28 -4.27 7.71 11.17
N LYS A 29 -3.40 7.83 10.16
CA LYS A 29 -3.46 6.99 8.96
C LYS A 29 -3.02 5.56 9.25
N LEU A 30 -2.04 5.39 10.11
CA LEU A 30 -1.62 4.06 10.57
C LEU A 30 -2.73 3.37 11.35
N LYS A 31 -3.45 4.09 12.20
CA LYS A 31 -4.61 3.56 12.91
C LYS A 31 -5.73 3.14 11.95
N LEU A 32 -5.98 3.96 10.94
CA LEU A 32 -7.01 3.66 9.95
C LEU A 32 -6.64 2.46 9.08
N LEU A 33 -5.36 2.34 8.72
CA LEU A 33 -4.84 1.16 8.01
C LEU A 33 -5.01 -0.10 8.86
N LYS A 34 -4.66 -0.03 10.14
CA LYS A 34 -4.84 -1.16 11.07
C LYS A 34 -6.30 -1.56 11.17
N LYS A 35 -7.19 -0.59 11.24
CA LYS A 35 -8.64 -0.82 11.27
C LYS A 35 -9.08 -1.54 9.98
N LEU A 36 -8.59 -1.09 8.83
CA LEU A 36 -8.92 -1.72 7.54
C LEU A 36 -8.47 -3.19 7.52
N ILE A 37 -7.25 -3.46 7.96
CA ILE A 37 -6.73 -4.82 8.02
C ILE A 37 -7.61 -5.70 8.91
N SER A 38 -7.93 -5.22 10.10
CA SER A 38 -8.73 -5.98 11.07
C SER A 38 -10.14 -6.26 10.57
N GLU A 39 -10.80 -5.27 10.00
CA GLU A 39 -12.19 -5.40 9.56
C GLU A 39 -12.35 -6.16 8.24
N SER A 40 -11.36 -6.09 7.36
CA SER A 40 -11.41 -6.79 6.08
C SER A 40 -10.95 -8.24 6.15
N GLY A 41 -10.31 -8.64 7.24
CA GLY A 41 -9.68 -9.95 7.34
C GLY A 41 -8.41 -10.06 6.48
N SER A 42 -7.78 -8.95 6.15
CA SER A 42 -6.53 -8.94 5.39
C SER A 42 -5.39 -9.55 6.21
N SER A 43 -4.51 -10.28 5.52
CA SER A 43 -3.32 -10.86 6.14
C SER A 43 -2.23 -9.81 6.42
N GLY A 44 -2.27 -8.69 5.72
CA GLY A 44 -1.29 -7.63 5.88
C GLY A 44 -1.11 -6.81 4.61
N VAL A 45 0.04 -6.15 4.49
CA VAL A 45 0.32 -5.23 3.40
C VAL A 45 1.49 -5.72 2.54
N VAL A 46 1.44 -5.40 1.26
CA VAL A 46 2.55 -5.52 0.32
C VAL A 46 3.01 -4.11 -0.03
N ILE A 47 4.26 -3.79 0.25
CA ILE A 47 4.79 -2.44 0.05
C ILE A 47 5.07 -2.21 -1.42
N THR A 48 4.51 -1.13 -1.97
CA THR A 48 4.75 -0.71 -3.35
C THR A 48 5.54 0.59 -3.46
N SER A 49 5.86 1.23 -2.34
CA SER A 49 6.61 2.48 -2.31
C SER A 49 8.03 2.32 -2.83
N ASP A 50 8.52 3.33 -3.55
CA ASP A 50 9.91 3.37 -4.00
C ASP A 50 10.90 3.57 -2.86
N ARG A 51 10.46 4.05 -1.69
CA ARG A 51 11.29 4.21 -0.49
C ARG A 51 11.83 2.88 0.03
N ARG A 52 11.25 1.74 -0.38
CA ARG A 52 11.69 0.40 0.04
C ARG A 52 13.12 0.08 -0.38
N TYR A 53 13.70 0.85 -1.30
CA TYR A 53 15.08 0.63 -1.76
C TYR A 53 16.12 1.18 -0.80
N SER A 54 15.74 2.06 0.13
CA SER A 54 16.63 2.56 1.17
C SER A 54 16.53 1.68 2.39
N LYS A 55 17.67 1.13 2.85
CA LYS A 55 17.71 0.31 4.05
C LYS A 55 17.23 1.08 5.28
N ILE A 56 17.65 2.34 5.41
CA ILE A 56 17.26 3.20 6.55
C ILE A 56 15.75 3.44 6.52
N ASP A 57 15.19 3.76 5.35
CA ASP A 57 13.76 3.97 5.20
C ASP A 57 12.97 2.70 5.54
N MET A 58 13.45 1.54 5.11
CA MET A 58 12.78 0.27 5.41
C MET A 58 12.82 -0.06 6.91
N GLU A 59 13.92 0.20 7.58
CA GLU A 59 14.00 0.01 9.03
C GLU A 59 13.00 0.90 9.78
N HIS A 60 12.89 2.17 9.38
CA HIS A 60 11.93 3.11 9.98
C HIS A 60 10.49 2.68 9.73
N LYS A 61 10.15 2.25 8.51
CA LYS A 61 8.80 1.78 8.19
C LYS A 61 8.43 0.55 8.99
N THR A 62 9.34 -0.40 9.10
CA THR A 62 9.13 -1.62 9.86
C THR A 62 8.85 -1.29 11.33
N GLU A 63 9.60 -0.35 11.90
CA GLU A 63 9.38 0.10 13.28
C GLU A 63 7.97 0.66 13.47
N ALA A 64 7.51 1.54 12.57
CA ALA A 64 6.18 2.12 12.64
C ALA A 64 5.09 1.07 12.50
N PHE A 65 5.23 0.15 11.54
CA PHE A 65 4.26 -0.92 11.33
C PHE A 65 4.22 -1.89 12.51
N ASP A 66 5.38 -2.21 13.10
CA ASP A 66 5.43 -3.07 14.29
C ASP A 66 4.68 -2.46 15.46
N GLN A 67 4.80 -1.15 15.66
CA GLN A 67 4.06 -0.45 16.72
C GLN A 67 2.56 -0.59 16.58
N PHE A 68 2.04 -0.63 15.37
CA PHE A 68 0.62 -0.77 15.10
C PHE A 68 0.21 -2.21 14.81
N GLU A 69 1.13 -3.15 14.96
CA GLU A 69 0.89 -4.57 14.68
C GLU A 69 0.40 -4.80 13.24
N ILE A 70 0.98 -4.06 12.29
CA ILE A 70 0.71 -4.19 10.85
C ILE A 70 1.77 -5.10 10.27
N PHE A 71 1.36 -6.23 9.72
CA PHE A 71 2.26 -7.22 9.16
C PHE A 71 2.59 -6.89 7.70
N ILE A 72 3.88 -6.84 7.37
CA ILE A 72 4.34 -6.68 5.99
C ILE A 72 4.52 -8.07 5.40
N VAL A 73 3.66 -8.42 4.44
CA VAL A 73 3.70 -9.73 3.77
C VAL A 73 4.84 -9.78 2.76
N GLY A 74 5.10 -8.66 2.09
CA GLY A 74 6.15 -8.58 1.07
C GLY A 74 6.23 -7.21 0.44
N GLU A 75 6.95 -7.15 -0.69
CA GLU A 75 7.09 -5.93 -1.47
C GLU A 75 7.10 -6.26 -2.96
N ARG A 76 6.68 -5.31 -3.81
CA ARG A 76 6.75 -5.51 -5.25
C ARG A 76 8.21 -5.58 -5.71
N ARG A 77 8.46 -6.27 -6.84
CA ARG A 77 9.80 -6.31 -7.42
C ARG A 77 10.30 -4.92 -7.82
N LYS A 78 11.61 -4.79 -7.94
CA LYS A 78 12.22 -3.55 -8.42
C LYS A 78 11.87 -3.30 -9.89
N PRO A 79 11.80 -2.03 -10.33
CA PRO A 79 11.65 -1.71 -11.73
C PRO A 79 12.79 -2.32 -12.56
N ASN A 80 12.44 -2.77 -13.77
CA ASN A 80 13.43 -3.26 -14.73
C ASN A 80 13.89 -2.09 -15.62
N PRO A 81 15.12 -1.56 -15.47
CA PRO A 81 15.56 -0.40 -16.24
C PRO A 81 15.72 -0.70 -17.74
N ASP A 82 15.82 -1.97 -18.12
CA ASP A 82 15.97 -2.39 -19.51
C ASP A 82 14.62 -2.54 -20.23
N ASP A 83 13.51 -2.49 -19.51
CA ASP A 83 12.16 -2.58 -20.05
C ASP A 83 11.50 -1.21 -19.97
N LEU A 84 11.40 -0.53 -21.11
CA LEU A 84 10.81 0.81 -21.20
C LEU A 84 9.29 0.81 -20.92
N GLU A 85 8.65 -0.35 -21.00
CA GLU A 85 7.23 -0.51 -20.74
C GLU A 85 6.93 -0.95 -19.31
N ASP A 86 7.96 -1.18 -18.49
CA ASP A 86 7.75 -1.58 -17.11
C ASP A 86 7.10 -0.44 -16.32
N ASN A 87 6.20 -0.81 -15.42
CA ASN A 87 5.50 0.14 -14.56
C ASN A 87 5.05 -0.56 -13.29
N ARG A 88 4.50 0.22 -12.37
CA ARG A 88 4.06 -0.30 -11.07
C ARG A 88 2.95 -1.33 -11.21
N GLY A 89 2.03 -1.13 -12.14
CA GLY A 89 0.96 -2.11 -12.41
C GLY A 89 1.52 -3.49 -12.80
N LYS A 90 2.50 -3.52 -13.69
CA LYS A 90 3.16 -4.77 -14.08
C LYS A 90 3.92 -5.42 -12.93
N GLN A 91 4.55 -4.60 -12.09
CA GLN A 91 5.29 -5.10 -10.94
C GLN A 91 4.36 -5.75 -9.91
N ILE A 92 3.18 -5.19 -9.71
CA ILE A 92 2.15 -5.78 -8.85
C ILE A 92 1.62 -7.07 -9.46
N MET A 93 1.36 -7.07 -10.76
CA MET A 93 0.90 -8.28 -11.47
C MET A 93 1.91 -9.42 -11.33
N ASP A 94 3.20 -9.11 -11.47
CA ASP A 94 4.26 -10.11 -11.29
C ASP A 94 4.26 -10.66 -9.86
N TYR A 95 4.07 -9.79 -8.86
CA TYR A 95 3.97 -10.24 -7.48
C TYR A 95 2.87 -11.29 -7.32
N LEU A 96 1.69 -11.00 -7.86
CA LEU A 96 0.55 -11.92 -7.79
C LEU A 96 0.81 -13.22 -8.55
N SER A 97 1.45 -13.13 -9.72
CA SER A 97 1.73 -14.29 -10.58
C SER A 97 2.76 -15.24 -9.96
N PHE A 98 3.75 -14.70 -9.25
CA PHE A 98 4.83 -15.49 -8.66
C PHE A 98 4.61 -15.83 -7.19
N SER A 99 3.55 -15.32 -6.57
CA SER A 99 3.22 -15.63 -5.19
C SER A 99 2.80 -17.09 -5.06
N LYS A 100 3.29 -17.74 -4.00
CA LYS A 100 2.89 -19.10 -3.64
C LYS A 100 1.64 -19.13 -2.77
N GLU A 101 1.17 -17.95 -2.34
CA GLU A 101 0.00 -17.82 -1.50
C GLU A 101 -1.28 -17.82 -2.34
N ASP A 102 -2.35 -18.33 -1.75
CA ASP A 102 -3.67 -18.30 -2.37
C ASP A 102 -4.33 -16.94 -2.08
N ILE A 103 -4.17 -16.01 -3.01
CA ILE A 103 -4.65 -14.63 -2.89
C ILE A 103 -5.99 -14.53 -3.60
N ASP A 104 -7.05 -14.28 -2.85
CA ASP A 104 -8.42 -14.23 -3.38
C ASP A 104 -8.95 -12.80 -3.54
N ARG A 105 -8.48 -11.84 -2.75
CA ARG A 105 -8.87 -10.44 -2.87
C ARG A 105 -7.72 -9.51 -2.59
N ILE A 106 -7.69 -8.40 -3.34
CA ILE A 106 -6.68 -7.35 -3.14
C ILE A 106 -7.33 -5.98 -3.25
N VAL A 107 -6.70 -5.00 -2.62
CA VAL A 107 -6.91 -3.57 -2.90
C VAL A 107 -5.55 -2.91 -3.06
N ILE A 108 -5.46 -1.93 -3.95
CA ILE A 108 -4.23 -1.20 -4.21
C ILE A 108 -4.47 0.26 -3.86
N LEU A 109 -3.69 0.78 -2.91
CA LEU A 109 -3.75 2.17 -2.47
C LEU A 109 -2.49 2.89 -2.90
N ASP A 110 -2.61 3.82 -3.84
CA ASP A 110 -1.48 4.55 -4.40
C ASP A 110 -1.95 5.93 -4.84
N ASP A 111 -1.07 6.92 -4.73
CA ASP A 111 -1.33 8.29 -5.19
C ASP A 111 -0.94 8.51 -6.66
N ASN A 112 -0.37 7.51 -7.30
CA ASN A 112 0.08 7.55 -8.68
C ASN A 112 -0.39 6.29 -9.42
N ASP A 113 -1.04 6.46 -10.56
CA ASP A 113 -1.56 5.34 -11.34
C ASP A 113 -0.46 4.44 -11.91
N ASP A 114 0.53 4.97 -12.56
CA ASP A 114 1.67 4.23 -13.13
C ASP A 114 1.29 2.85 -13.70
N GLY A 115 0.27 2.83 -14.56
CA GLY A 115 -0.21 1.61 -15.22
C GLY A 115 -1.08 0.69 -14.37
N ILE A 116 -1.38 1.06 -13.13
CA ILE A 116 -2.18 0.21 -12.23
C ILE A 116 -3.61 0.06 -12.74
N SER A 117 -4.27 1.15 -13.13
CA SER A 117 -5.67 1.12 -13.55
C SER A 117 -5.91 0.27 -14.80
N ASN A 118 -4.90 0.13 -15.67
CA ASN A 118 -5.00 -0.69 -16.87
C ASN A 118 -5.13 -2.18 -16.55
N LEU A 119 -4.57 -2.61 -15.42
CA LEU A 119 -4.55 -4.03 -15.03
C LEU A 119 -5.48 -4.32 -13.85
N PHE A 120 -5.80 -3.33 -13.04
CA PHE A 120 -6.54 -3.50 -11.78
C PHE A 120 -7.62 -2.42 -11.62
N GLU A 121 -8.48 -2.27 -12.62
CA GLU A 121 -9.51 -1.22 -12.62
C GLU A 121 -10.40 -1.23 -11.37
N ASP A 122 -10.84 -2.41 -10.95
CA ASP A 122 -11.80 -2.56 -9.85
C ASP A 122 -11.14 -2.60 -8.47
N GLU A 123 -9.85 -2.92 -8.40
CA GLU A 123 -9.10 -3.10 -7.16
C GLU A 123 -8.28 -1.86 -6.78
N PHE A 124 -8.12 -0.92 -7.70
CA PHE A 124 -7.28 0.25 -7.50
C PHE A 124 -8.06 1.45 -7.00
N ILE A 125 -7.55 2.07 -5.94
CA ILE A 125 -8.02 3.37 -5.46
C ILE A 125 -6.89 4.37 -5.64
N LEU A 126 -7.10 5.35 -6.54
CA LEU A 126 -6.18 6.46 -6.70
C LEU A 126 -6.37 7.42 -5.53
N VAL A 127 -5.42 7.42 -4.62
CA VAL A 127 -5.49 8.24 -3.41
C VAL A 127 -5.04 9.67 -3.74
N ASN A 128 -5.80 10.65 -3.30
CA ASN A 128 -5.39 12.05 -3.44
C ASN A 128 -4.29 12.33 -2.42
N ARG A 129 -3.06 12.62 -2.91
CA ARG A 129 -1.89 12.87 -2.06
C ARG A 129 -2.06 14.04 -1.09
N PHE A 130 -2.96 14.95 -1.40
CA PHE A 130 -3.23 16.09 -0.54
C PHE A 130 -3.87 15.64 0.78
N TYR A 131 -4.73 14.63 0.75
CA TYR A 131 -5.43 14.11 1.92
C TYR A 131 -4.89 12.76 2.41
N GLY A 132 -4.35 11.93 1.52
CA GLY A 132 -3.90 10.58 1.85
C GLY A 132 -5.04 9.64 2.23
N LEU A 133 -4.73 8.59 2.98
CA LEU A 133 -5.71 7.64 3.49
C LEU A 133 -6.64 8.34 4.48
N ASN A 134 -7.92 8.35 4.16
CA ASN A 134 -8.97 8.96 4.96
C ASN A 134 -10.17 8.01 5.06
N GLU A 135 -11.23 8.45 5.74
CA GLU A 135 -12.42 7.61 5.95
C GLU A 135 -13.06 7.17 4.62
N GLU A 136 -13.11 8.06 3.63
CA GLU A 136 -13.68 7.72 2.32
C GLU A 136 -12.89 6.60 1.63
N VAL A 137 -11.55 6.70 1.61
CA VAL A 137 -10.67 5.66 1.04
C VAL A 137 -10.82 4.37 1.83
N TYR A 138 -10.86 4.45 3.15
CA TYR A 138 -11.06 3.31 4.03
C TYR A 138 -12.35 2.55 3.68
N GLN A 139 -13.47 3.26 3.54
CA GLN A 139 -14.76 2.63 3.22
C GLN A 139 -14.73 1.94 1.85
N LYS A 140 -14.15 2.59 0.84
CA LYS A 140 -13.99 2.00 -0.49
C LYS A 140 -13.11 0.76 -0.47
N ALA A 141 -11.99 0.82 0.24
CA ALA A 141 -11.07 -0.30 0.35
C ALA A 141 -11.71 -1.49 1.06
N LEU A 142 -12.44 -1.21 2.13
CA LEU A 142 -13.17 -2.25 2.87
C LEU A 142 -14.18 -2.97 1.98
N GLU A 143 -14.93 -2.21 1.17
CA GLU A 143 -15.89 -2.77 0.23
C GLU A 143 -15.22 -3.67 -0.81
N ILE A 144 -14.08 -3.24 -1.36
CA ILE A 144 -13.33 -4.03 -2.34
C ILE A 144 -12.82 -5.34 -1.74
N LEU A 145 -12.37 -5.31 -0.48
CA LEU A 145 -11.79 -6.48 0.20
C LEU A 145 -12.82 -7.46 0.75
N LYS A 146 -14.06 -7.05 0.87
CA LYS A 146 -15.13 -7.95 1.33
C LYS A 146 -15.56 -8.91 0.17
#